data_2a551ab8afcc391c6cc1cbb3fd5fc4ec
#
_entry.id   2a551ab8afcc391c6cc1cbb3fd5fc4ec
#
_cell.length_a   1.000
_cell.length_b   1.000
_cell.length_c   1.000
_cell.angle_alpha   90.00
_cell.angle_beta   90.00
_cell.angle_gamma   90.00
#
_symmetry.space_group_name_H-M   'P 1'
#
loop_
_entity.id
_entity.type
_entity.pdbx_description
1 polymer ?
#
loop_
_entity_poly.entity_id
_entity_poly.type
_entity_poly.pdbx_seq_one_letter_code
_entity_poly.pdbx_strand_id
1 'polypeptide(L)'
;MSTATDATTTTVPADADAAASADVETVRLVNGLSCDLPASSPLAKLLKSQRTWIGPDAKQRLKILNAAKSVAIVGASPKPQRSSFFVGTYLQQSSDYRLYFVNPMETEILGQPAYASLADLPEVPDIVVVFRRGSDIPQVVDEVLASGAKTIWVQLGIWNQEAAYYGEEQGLTVVMDRCIKVEHARFHGGLHLLGFDTGQITARKTVR
;
A
#
# COMPACT_ATOMS: atom_id res chain seq x y z
N MET A 1 73.88 40.73 -18.23
CA MET A 1 73.73 39.30 -18.33
C MET A 1 72.88 38.90 -17.16
N SER A 2 71.58 38.76 -17.39
CA SER A 2 70.60 38.32 -16.36
C SER A 2 69.63 37.37 -17.04
N THR A 3 69.70 36.14 -16.63
CA THR A 3 68.82 35.08 -17.14
C THR A 3 67.58 35.04 -16.31
N ALA A 4 66.43 35.33 -16.92
CA ALA A 4 65.08 35.13 -16.35
C ALA A 4 64.70 33.66 -16.44
N THR A 5 64.33 33.09 -15.30
CA THR A 5 63.76 31.76 -15.21
C THR A 5 62.24 31.86 -15.26
N ASP A 6 61.65 31.26 -16.27
CA ASP A 6 60.21 31.20 -16.52
C ASP A 6 59.59 30.07 -15.66
N ALA A 7 58.67 30.41 -14.78
CA ALA A 7 57.95 29.50 -13.94
C ALA A 7 56.58 29.17 -14.59
N THR A 8 56.49 28.04 -15.25
CA THR A 8 55.26 27.52 -15.84
C THR A 8 54.33 27.06 -14.73
N THR A 9 53.29 27.83 -14.45
CA THR A 9 52.19 27.44 -13.56
C THR A 9 51.27 26.49 -14.31
N THR A 10 51.29 25.22 -13.93
CA THR A 10 50.33 24.21 -14.40
C THR A 10 49.06 24.37 -13.59
N THR A 11 48.02 24.92 -14.19
CA THR A 11 46.63 24.91 -13.66
C THR A 11 46.06 23.52 -13.83
N VAL A 12 45.77 22.87 -12.69
CA VAL A 12 44.97 21.64 -12.63
C VAL A 12 43.50 22.04 -12.80
N PRO A 13 42.72 21.45 -13.70
CA PRO A 13 41.29 21.69 -13.76
C PRO A 13 40.60 21.00 -12.59
N ALA A 14 40.01 21.78 -11.72
CA ALA A 14 39.02 21.30 -10.73
C ALA A 14 37.67 21.25 -11.43
N ASP A 15 37.28 20.06 -11.92
CA ASP A 15 35.90 19.74 -12.27
C ASP A 15 35.78 18.24 -12.57
N ALA A 16 35.76 17.41 -11.52
CA ALA A 16 35.45 15.99 -11.62
C ALA A 16 34.74 15.45 -10.34
N ASP A 17 33.77 16.19 -9.83
CA ASP A 17 33.01 15.68 -8.65
C ASP A 17 31.55 16.15 -8.61
N ALA A 18 30.90 16.27 -9.75
CA ALA A 18 29.47 16.67 -9.81
C ALA A 18 28.55 15.70 -10.56
N ALA A 19 28.95 14.41 -10.76
CA ALA A 19 28.17 13.47 -11.54
C ALA A 19 27.86 12.13 -10.81
N ALA A 20 27.89 12.07 -9.48
CA ALA A 20 27.72 10.80 -8.75
C ALA A 20 26.53 10.77 -7.75
N SER A 21 25.54 11.68 -7.83
CA SER A 21 24.48 11.70 -6.82
C SER A 21 23.08 11.28 -7.31
N ALA A 22 22.91 10.82 -8.55
CA ALA A 22 21.59 10.56 -9.13
C ALA A 22 21.10 9.11 -9.07
N ASP A 23 21.91 8.13 -8.64
CA ASP A 23 21.59 6.70 -8.74
C ASP A 23 21.74 5.91 -7.42
N VAL A 24 21.71 6.55 -6.28
CA VAL A 24 21.76 5.85 -4.98
C VAL A 24 20.35 5.68 -4.45
N GLU A 25 19.97 4.45 -4.17
CA GLU A 25 18.68 4.09 -3.65
C GLU A 25 18.82 3.47 -2.25
N THR A 26 18.02 3.97 -1.29
CA THR A 26 17.98 3.42 0.06
C THR A 26 17.09 2.19 0.09
N VAL A 27 17.65 1.02 0.36
CA VAL A 27 16.92 -0.25 0.51
C VAL A 27 16.81 -0.62 1.97
N ARG A 28 15.59 -0.88 2.46
CA ARG A 28 15.34 -1.35 3.84
C ARG A 28 15.44 -2.87 3.94
N LEU A 29 16.17 -3.34 4.95
CA LEU A 29 16.36 -4.76 5.26
C LEU A 29 15.32 -5.23 6.28
N VAL A 30 15.13 -6.57 6.36
CA VAL A 30 14.16 -7.23 7.29
C VAL A 30 14.40 -6.86 8.77
N ASN A 31 15.64 -6.54 9.13
CA ASN A 31 16.04 -6.14 10.48
C ASN A 31 15.87 -4.64 10.78
N GLY A 32 15.23 -3.90 9.87
CA GLY A 32 15.02 -2.44 10.01
C GLY A 32 16.20 -1.56 9.65
N LEU A 33 17.35 -2.14 9.27
CA LEU A 33 18.50 -1.39 8.76
C LEU A 33 18.24 -0.91 7.33
N SER A 34 18.76 0.27 7.01
CA SER A 34 18.75 0.83 5.66
C SER A 34 20.16 0.75 5.06
N CYS A 35 20.23 0.42 3.78
CA CYS A 35 21.47 0.43 3.00
C CYS A 35 21.29 1.29 1.75
N ASP A 36 22.21 2.19 1.52
CA ASP A 36 22.28 2.98 0.28
C ASP A 36 23.08 2.19 -0.75
N LEU A 37 22.42 1.80 -1.83
CA LEU A 37 22.99 0.99 -2.90
C LEU A 37 22.74 1.69 -4.25
N PRO A 38 23.67 1.55 -5.23
CA PRO A 38 23.36 1.98 -6.59
C PRO A 38 22.10 1.29 -7.10
N ALA A 39 21.15 2.05 -7.65
CA ALA A 39 19.88 1.53 -8.15
C ALA A 39 20.05 0.43 -9.21
N SER A 40 21.15 0.52 -9.97
CA SER A 40 21.53 -0.46 -10.99
C SER A 40 22.13 -1.75 -10.43
N SER A 41 22.50 -1.80 -9.14
CA SER A 41 23.20 -2.96 -8.58
C SER A 41 22.32 -4.21 -8.54
N PRO A 42 22.88 -5.41 -8.83
CA PRO A 42 22.14 -6.67 -8.72
C PRO A 42 21.59 -6.90 -7.30
N LEU A 43 22.32 -6.43 -6.28
CA LEU A 43 21.93 -6.55 -4.88
C LEU A 43 20.74 -5.66 -4.55
N ALA A 44 20.69 -4.41 -5.03
CA ALA A 44 19.53 -3.53 -4.87
C ALA A 44 18.28 -4.14 -5.51
N LYS A 45 18.41 -4.69 -6.73
CA LYS A 45 17.32 -5.39 -7.42
C LYS A 45 16.84 -6.63 -6.66
N LEU A 46 17.75 -7.43 -6.12
CA LEU A 46 17.44 -8.61 -5.33
C LEU A 46 16.71 -8.23 -4.03
N LEU A 47 17.20 -7.24 -3.30
CA LEU A 47 16.59 -6.78 -2.05
C LEU A 47 15.21 -6.17 -2.29
N LYS A 48 15.01 -5.42 -3.37
CA LYS A 48 13.69 -4.92 -3.78
C LYS A 48 12.69 -6.02 -4.10
N SER A 49 13.15 -7.14 -4.64
CA SER A 49 12.28 -8.27 -4.93
C SER A 49 11.83 -9.03 -3.67
N GLN A 50 12.50 -8.82 -2.54
CA GLN A 50 12.14 -9.45 -1.27
C GLN A 50 11.00 -8.67 -0.59
N ARG A 51 9.96 -9.40 -0.18
CA ARG A 51 8.88 -8.86 0.64
C ARG A 51 9.33 -8.79 2.09
N THR A 52 9.85 -7.64 2.51
CA THR A 52 10.39 -7.41 3.86
C THR A 52 9.39 -6.75 4.79
N TRP A 53 8.40 -6.04 4.25
CA TRP A 53 7.37 -5.41 5.05
C TRP A 53 6.44 -6.45 5.68
N ILE A 54 6.17 -6.26 6.97
CA ILE A 54 5.29 -7.13 7.76
C ILE A 54 4.15 -6.27 8.29
N GLY A 55 2.95 -6.51 7.78
CA GLY A 55 1.75 -5.79 8.21
C GLY A 55 1.11 -6.35 9.47
N PRO A 56 -0.05 -5.79 9.85
CA PRO A 56 -0.81 -6.19 11.03
C PRO A 56 -1.10 -7.69 11.07
N ASP A 57 -0.98 -8.29 12.24
CA ASP A 57 -1.34 -9.69 12.46
C ASP A 57 -2.86 -9.93 12.40
N ALA A 58 -3.30 -11.18 12.55
CA ALA A 58 -4.71 -11.54 12.46
C ALA A 58 -5.58 -10.87 13.54
N LYS A 59 -5.05 -10.71 14.77
CA LYS A 59 -5.77 -10.06 15.87
C LYS A 59 -5.90 -8.56 15.65
N GLN A 60 -4.86 -7.95 15.11
CA GLN A 60 -4.86 -6.53 14.75
C GLN A 60 -5.85 -6.27 13.61
N ARG A 61 -5.86 -7.10 12.56
CA ARG A 61 -6.84 -6.99 11.47
C ARG A 61 -8.28 -7.18 11.95
N LEU A 62 -8.52 -8.13 12.87
CA LEU A 62 -9.83 -8.29 13.51
C LEU A 62 -10.26 -7.01 14.26
N LYS A 63 -9.34 -6.39 15.03
CA LYS A 63 -9.64 -5.12 15.72
C LYS A 63 -10.00 -4.01 14.75
N ILE A 64 -9.27 -3.90 13.63
CA ILE A 64 -9.54 -2.92 12.57
C ILE A 64 -10.96 -3.12 12.02
N LEU A 65 -11.31 -4.37 11.65
CA LEU A 65 -12.63 -4.69 11.09
C LEU A 65 -13.76 -4.45 12.10
N ASN A 66 -13.58 -4.80 13.37
CA ASN A 66 -14.58 -4.60 14.42
C ASN A 66 -14.79 -3.13 14.81
N ALA A 67 -13.76 -2.30 14.68
CA ALA A 67 -13.83 -0.88 15.01
C ALA A 67 -14.47 -0.05 13.89
N ALA A 68 -14.38 -0.53 12.64
CA ALA A 68 -14.88 0.19 11.48
C ALA A 68 -16.41 0.20 11.40
N LYS A 69 -16.96 1.33 10.96
CA LYS A 69 -18.38 1.53 10.66
C LYS A 69 -18.60 1.92 9.20
N SER A 70 -17.54 2.40 8.53
CA SER A 70 -17.61 2.86 7.16
C SER A 70 -16.40 2.36 6.36
N VAL A 71 -16.64 2.00 5.10
CA VAL A 71 -15.64 1.46 4.18
C VAL A 71 -15.79 2.12 2.82
N ALA A 72 -14.73 2.77 2.35
CA ALA A 72 -14.64 3.26 0.98
C ALA A 72 -13.89 2.26 0.10
N ILE A 73 -14.39 1.97 -1.09
CA ILE A 73 -13.80 1.03 -2.06
C ILE A 73 -13.26 1.83 -3.25
N VAL A 74 -11.95 2.08 -3.28
CA VAL A 74 -11.26 2.81 -4.34
C VAL A 74 -10.93 1.86 -5.50
N GLY A 75 -11.30 2.26 -6.72
CA GLY A 75 -11.23 1.40 -7.90
C GLY A 75 -12.38 0.41 -7.98
N ALA A 76 -13.51 0.77 -7.39
CA ALA A 76 -14.76 0.02 -7.51
C ALA A 76 -15.22 -0.07 -8.96
N SER A 77 -15.92 -1.15 -9.31
CA SER A 77 -16.41 -1.37 -10.67
C SER A 77 -17.79 -2.02 -10.64
N PRO A 78 -18.72 -1.59 -11.51
CA PRO A 78 -20.03 -2.22 -11.65
C PRO A 78 -19.97 -3.56 -12.40
N LYS A 79 -18.82 -3.92 -12.97
CA LYS A 79 -18.67 -5.13 -13.79
C LYS A 79 -18.54 -6.37 -12.92
N PRO A 80 -19.43 -7.41 -13.08
CA PRO A 80 -19.41 -8.61 -12.27
C PRO A 80 -18.11 -9.40 -12.29
N GLN A 81 -17.29 -9.27 -13.37
CA GLN A 81 -16.01 -9.97 -13.50
C GLN A 81 -14.89 -9.35 -12.64
N ARG A 82 -15.12 -8.19 -12.07
CA ARG A 82 -14.10 -7.48 -11.29
C ARG A 82 -14.14 -7.90 -9.82
N SER A 83 -12.97 -8.09 -9.22
CA SER A 83 -12.85 -8.46 -7.81
C SER A 83 -13.50 -7.44 -6.87
N SER A 84 -13.47 -6.15 -7.22
CA SER A 84 -14.14 -5.10 -6.45
C SER A 84 -15.65 -5.25 -6.40
N PHE A 85 -16.28 -5.77 -7.49
CA PHE A 85 -17.71 -6.08 -7.51
C PHE A 85 -18.07 -7.18 -6.49
N PHE A 86 -17.33 -8.30 -6.49
CA PHE A 86 -17.56 -9.39 -5.54
C PHE A 86 -17.36 -8.97 -4.08
N VAL A 87 -16.33 -8.16 -3.83
CA VAL A 87 -16.07 -7.67 -2.46
C VAL A 87 -17.15 -6.70 -2.03
N GLY A 88 -17.53 -5.75 -2.91
CA GLY A 88 -18.61 -4.80 -2.64
C GLY A 88 -19.95 -5.49 -2.38
N THR A 89 -20.34 -6.44 -3.23
CA THR A 89 -21.57 -7.23 -3.06
C THR A 89 -21.56 -7.98 -1.73
N TYR A 90 -20.45 -8.65 -1.39
CA TYR A 90 -20.34 -9.37 -0.13
C TYR A 90 -20.46 -8.43 1.07
N LEU A 91 -19.75 -7.32 1.10
CA LEU A 91 -19.82 -6.38 2.22
C LEU A 91 -21.22 -5.77 2.35
N GLN A 92 -21.87 -5.45 1.23
CA GLN A 92 -23.25 -4.94 1.24
C GLN A 92 -24.27 -5.94 1.82
N GLN A 93 -24.05 -7.23 1.61
CA GLN A 93 -24.98 -8.27 2.05
C GLN A 93 -24.65 -8.87 3.43
N SER A 94 -23.39 -8.80 3.86
CA SER A 94 -22.88 -9.58 4.99
C SER A 94 -22.20 -8.72 6.06
N SER A 95 -22.28 -7.40 5.97
CA SER A 95 -21.73 -6.49 6.98
C SER A 95 -22.66 -5.32 7.23
N ASP A 96 -22.50 -4.66 8.37
CA ASP A 96 -23.22 -3.44 8.74
C ASP A 96 -22.44 -2.15 8.37
N TYR A 97 -21.41 -2.26 7.52
CA TYR A 97 -20.63 -1.10 7.10
C TYR A 97 -21.43 -0.18 6.19
N ARG A 98 -21.31 1.14 6.41
CA ARG A 98 -21.67 2.12 5.38
C ARG A 98 -20.62 2.02 4.27
N LEU A 99 -21.06 1.70 3.06
CA LEU A 99 -20.17 1.50 1.92
C LEU A 99 -20.18 2.72 1.01
N TYR A 100 -19.00 3.12 0.56
CA TYR A 100 -18.78 4.18 -0.41
C TYR A 100 -17.98 3.63 -1.58
N PHE A 101 -18.51 3.75 -2.80
CA PHE A 101 -17.83 3.33 -4.01
C PHE A 101 -17.12 4.52 -4.65
N VAL A 102 -15.81 4.39 -4.89
CA VAL A 102 -15.00 5.47 -5.48
C VAL A 102 -14.47 5.03 -6.83
N ASN A 103 -14.99 5.67 -7.87
CA ASN A 103 -14.54 5.51 -9.26
C ASN A 103 -14.95 6.75 -10.08
N PRO A 104 -13.98 7.52 -10.65
CA PRO A 104 -14.29 8.73 -11.41
C PRO A 104 -15.06 8.49 -12.73
N MET A 105 -15.13 7.24 -13.18
CA MET A 105 -15.79 6.89 -14.46
C MET A 105 -17.22 6.37 -14.28
N GLU A 106 -17.70 6.22 -13.05
CA GLU A 106 -18.98 5.62 -12.73
C GLU A 106 -19.81 6.56 -11.87
N THR A 107 -21.12 6.60 -12.08
CA THR A 107 -22.06 7.38 -11.26
C THR A 107 -22.79 6.54 -10.24
N GLU A 108 -22.88 5.22 -10.51
CA GLU A 108 -23.58 4.26 -9.67
C GLU A 108 -22.86 2.89 -9.70
N ILE A 109 -22.73 2.24 -8.55
CA ILE A 109 -22.18 0.90 -8.40
C ILE A 109 -23.02 0.15 -7.37
N LEU A 110 -23.49 -1.06 -7.71
CA LEU A 110 -24.32 -1.91 -6.84
C LEU A 110 -25.57 -1.22 -6.28
N GLY A 111 -26.20 -0.34 -7.07
CA GLY A 111 -27.39 0.41 -6.66
C GLY A 111 -27.12 1.56 -5.68
N GLN A 112 -25.87 1.95 -5.51
CA GLN A 112 -25.47 3.06 -4.67
C GLN A 112 -24.68 4.12 -5.46
N PRO A 113 -24.71 5.39 -5.07
CA PRO A 113 -23.93 6.43 -5.70
C PRO A 113 -22.43 6.10 -5.69
N ALA A 114 -21.76 6.38 -6.82
CA ALA A 114 -20.30 6.33 -6.91
C ALA A 114 -19.74 7.75 -6.87
N TYR A 115 -18.63 7.91 -6.17
CA TYR A 115 -17.94 9.18 -5.97
C TYR A 115 -16.69 9.25 -6.83
N ALA A 116 -16.33 10.42 -7.34
CA ALA A 116 -15.17 10.56 -8.21
C ALA A 116 -13.85 10.37 -7.43
N SER A 117 -13.80 10.84 -6.19
CA SER A 117 -12.62 10.76 -5.32
C SER A 117 -13.00 10.54 -3.84
N LEU A 118 -11.99 10.29 -3.00
CA LEU A 118 -12.18 10.22 -1.54
C LEU A 118 -12.61 11.56 -0.93
N ALA A 119 -12.25 12.67 -1.56
CA ALA A 119 -12.60 14.01 -1.09
C ALA A 119 -14.09 14.33 -1.27
N ASP A 120 -14.77 13.64 -2.18
CA ASP A 120 -16.20 13.85 -2.46
C ASP A 120 -17.12 13.04 -1.53
N LEU A 121 -16.53 12.23 -0.63
CA LEU A 121 -17.31 11.42 0.30
C LEU A 121 -18.01 12.28 1.36
N PRO A 122 -19.21 11.90 1.82
CA PRO A 122 -19.96 12.66 2.83
C PRO A 122 -19.35 12.58 4.24
N GLU A 123 -18.46 11.63 4.48
CA GLU A 123 -17.70 11.45 5.73
C GLU A 123 -16.32 10.86 5.45
N VAL A 124 -15.43 10.98 6.41
CA VAL A 124 -14.12 10.30 6.38
C VAL A 124 -14.33 8.80 6.65
N PRO A 125 -13.95 7.89 5.73
CA PRO A 125 -14.15 6.46 5.93
C PRO A 125 -13.16 5.91 6.97
N ASP A 126 -13.61 4.92 7.76
CA ASP A 126 -12.76 4.23 8.73
C ASP A 126 -11.71 3.35 8.04
N ILE A 127 -12.09 2.72 6.91
CA ILE A 127 -11.19 1.90 6.09
C ILE A 127 -11.32 2.31 4.62
N VAL A 128 -10.19 2.53 3.96
CA VAL A 128 -10.10 2.69 2.51
C VAL A 128 -9.56 1.40 1.89
N VAL A 129 -10.43 0.69 1.19
CA VAL A 129 -10.10 -0.57 0.47
C VAL A 129 -9.67 -0.24 -0.95
N VAL A 130 -8.52 -0.76 -1.38
CA VAL A 130 -7.88 -0.36 -2.63
C VAL A 130 -7.80 -1.49 -3.64
N PHE A 131 -8.38 -1.26 -4.82
CA PHE A 131 -8.32 -2.11 -6.02
C PHE A 131 -7.60 -1.39 -7.17
N ARG A 132 -6.41 -0.89 -6.91
CA ARG A 132 -5.54 -0.24 -7.89
C ARG A 132 -4.28 -1.09 -8.13
N ARG A 133 -3.52 -0.82 -9.19
CA ARG A 133 -2.24 -1.51 -9.44
C ARG A 133 -1.24 -1.19 -8.35
N GLY A 134 -0.27 -2.07 -8.12
CA GLY A 134 0.79 -1.85 -7.14
C GLY A 134 1.59 -0.56 -7.38
N SER A 135 1.80 -0.19 -8.66
CA SER A 135 2.42 1.08 -9.05
C SER A 135 1.65 2.32 -8.61
N ASP A 136 0.34 2.22 -8.47
CA ASP A 136 -0.53 3.36 -8.18
C ASP A 136 -0.72 3.56 -6.67
N ILE A 137 -0.26 2.60 -5.85
CA ILE A 137 -0.47 2.63 -4.39
C ILE A 137 0.17 3.86 -3.71
N PRO A 138 1.38 4.34 -4.09
CA PRO A 138 1.92 5.56 -3.47
C PRO A 138 0.98 6.75 -3.58
N GLN A 139 0.43 7.00 -4.78
CA GLN A 139 -0.53 8.07 -5.00
C GLN A 139 -1.81 7.86 -4.17
N VAL A 140 -2.30 6.62 -4.08
CA VAL A 140 -3.49 6.31 -3.27
C VAL A 140 -3.22 6.54 -1.78
N VAL A 141 -2.02 6.28 -1.29
CA VAL A 141 -1.63 6.60 0.10
C VAL A 141 -1.75 8.09 0.35
N ASP A 142 -1.28 8.95 -0.57
CA ASP A 142 -1.41 10.41 -0.46
C ASP A 142 -2.88 10.84 -0.47
N GLU A 143 -3.71 10.25 -1.33
CA GLU A 143 -5.16 10.51 -1.37
C GLU A 143 -5.84 10.10 -0.04
N VAL A 144 -5.45 8.98 0.56
CA VAL A 144 -5.97 8.50 1.85
C VAL A 144 -5.56 9.45 2.98
N LEU A 145 -4.30 9.89 3.00
CA LEU A 145 -3.80 10.87 3.98
C LEU A 145 -4.56 12.19 3.87
N ALA A 146 -4.73 12.70 2.65
CA ALA A 146 -5.47 13.94 2.39
C ALA A 146 -6.95 13.85 2.81
N SER A 147 -7.57 12.68 2.69
CA SER A 147 -8.96 12.46 3.12
C SER A 147 -9.13 12.41 4.64
N GLY A 148 -8.05 12.26 5.41
CA GLY A 148 -8.07 12.11 6.86
C GLY A 148 -8.37 10.69 7.36
N ALA A 149 -8.57 9.72 6.47
CA ALA A 149 -8.74 8.31 6.82
C ALA A 149 -7.48 7.76 7.51
N LYS A 150 -7.64 6.80 8.41
CA LYS A 150 -6.53 6.27 9.21
C LYS A 150 -6.10 4.87 8.81
N THR A 151 -6.88 4.18 7.99
CA THR A 151 -6.59 2.80 7.57
C THR A 151 -6.70 2.65 6.07
N ILE A 152 -5.63 2.17 5.46
CA ILE A 152 -5.60 1.72 4.06
C ILE A 152 -5.52 0.19 4.01
N TRP A 153 -6.42 -0.41 3.23
CA TRP A 153 -6.49 -1.85 3.03
C TRP A 153 -6.27 -2.20 1.57
N VAL A 154 -5.05 -2.60 1.23
CA VAL A 154 -4.67 -2.99 -0.13
C VAL A 154 -4.99 -4.46 -0.34
N GLN A 155 -5.76 -4.75 -1.37
CA GLN A 155 -6.35 -6.06 -1.62
C GLN A 155 -5.31 -7.14 -2.00
N LEU A 156 -5.76 -8.40 -1.89
CA LEU A 156 -4.97 -9.59 -2.20
C LEU A 156 -4.35 -9.50 -3.61
N GLY A 157 -3.08 -9.81 -3.72
CA GLY A 157 -2.31 -9.78 -4.96
C GLY A 157 -1.74 -8.42 -5.33
N ILE A 158 -2.05 -7.37 -4.57
CA ILE A 158 -1.51 -6.01 -4.78
C ILE A 158 -0.44 -5.76 -3.73
N TRP A 159 0.76 -5.39 -4.18
CA TRP A 159 1.91 -5.22 -3.30
C TRP A 159 2.74 -4.00 -3.68
N ASN A 160 3.06 -3.18 -2.70
CA ASN A 160 4.03 -2.09 -2.79
C ASN A 160 4.55 -1.79 -1.38
N GLN A 161 5.68 -2.37 -0.99
CA GLN A 161 6.20 -2.25 0.37
C GLN A 161 6.72 -0.85 0.69
N GLU A 162 7.19 -0.10 -0.30
CA GLU A 162 7.67 1.27 -0.11
C GLU A 162 6.51 2.18 0.27
N ALA A 163 5.37 2.04 -0.42
CA ALA A 163 4.16 2.74 -0.06
C ALA A 163 3.61 2.32 1.31
N ALA A 164 3.82 1.05 1.72
CA ALA A 164 3.43 0.60 3.05
C ALA A 164 4.27 1.27 4.14
N TYR A 165 5.58 1.29 4.00
CA TYR A 165 6.47 1.98 4.95
C TYR A 165 6.15 3.48 5.01
N TYR A 166 5.99 4.12 3.85
CA TYR A 166 5.64 5.54 3.78
C TYR A 166 4.31 5.82 4.50
N GLY A 167 3.27 5.03 4.22
CA GLY A 167 1.97 5.20 4.87
C GLY A 167 2.06 5.05 6.40
N GLU A 168 2.81 4.08 6.90
CA GLU A 168 3.03 3.87 8.34
C GLU A 168 3.83 5.03 8.98
N GLU A 169 4.83 5.56 8.30
CA GLU A 169 5.58 6.75 8.73
C GLU A 169 4.69 8.00 8.85
N GLN A 170 3.67 8.10 8.00
CA GLN A 170 2.65 9.16 8.07
C GLN A 170 1.51 8.85 9.05
N GLY A 171 1.59 7.74 9.79
CA GLY A 171 0.62 7.36 10.82
C GLY A 171 -0.60 6.58 10.32
N LEU A 172 -0.57 6.06 9.09
CA LEU A 172 -1.62 5.15 8.62
C LEU A 172 -1.44 3.75 9.19
N THR A 173 -2.54 3.09 9.45
CA THR A 173 -2.57 1.64 9.59
C THR A 173 -2.66 1.02 8.19
N VAL A 174 -1.61 0.31 7.77
CA VAL A 174 -1.53 -0.29 6.45
C VAL A 174 -1.79 -1.79 6.53
N VAL A 175 -2.77 -2.29 5.79
CA VAL A 175 -2.98 -3.72 5.54
C VAL A 175 -2.76 -3.97 4.05
N MET A 176 -1.92 -4.93 3.69
CA MET A 176 -1.58 -5.20 2.29
C MET A 176 -1.59 -6.70 1.98
N ASP A 177 -1.89 -7.01 0.69
CA ASP A 177 -1.98 -8.38 0.19
C ASP A 177 -2.98 -9.25 0.99
N ARG A 178 -4.12 -8.64 1.37
CA ARG A 178 -5.21 -9.32 2.11
C ARG A 178 -6.57 -8.98 1.51
N CYS A 179 -7.38 -10.00 1.25
CA CYS A 179 -8.75 -9.78 0.82
C CYS A 179 -9.64 -9.46 2.03
N ILE A 180 -10.18 -8.24 2.09
CA ILE A 180 -11.04 -7.81 3.19
C ILE A 180 -12.28 -8.71 3.35
N LYS A 181 -12.87 -9.16 2.23
CA LYS A 181 -13.99 -10.12 2.23
C LYS A 181 -13.61 -11.40 2.96
N VAL A 182 -12.44 -11.97 2.67
CA VAL A 182 -11.97 -13.23 3.27
C VAL A 182 -11.69 -13.04 4.75
N GLU A 183 -11.03 -11.96 5.13
CA GLU A 183 -10.76 -11.65 6.54
C GLU A 183 -12.07 -11.42 7.31
N HIS A 184 -13.00 -10.61 6.76
CA HIS A 184 -14.30 -10.36 7.38
C HIS A 184 -15.12 -11.65 7.51
N ALA A 185 -15.28 -12.44 6.44
CA ALA A 185 -16.04 -13.70 6.47
C ALA A 185 -15.49 -14.68 7.51
N ARG A 186 -14.19 -14.70 7.69
CA ARG A 186 -13.51 -15.59 8.62
C ARG A 186 -13.72 -15.19 10.07
N PHE A 187 -13.71 -13.89 10.38
CA PHE A 187 -13.90 -13.38 11.73
C PHE A 187 -15.37 -13.29 12.16
N HIS A 188 -16.29 -13.05 11.19
CA HIS A 188 -17.71 -12.84 11.47
C HIS A 188 -18.60 -13.99 10.94
N GLY A 189 -18.01 -14.97 10.24
CA GLY A 189 -18.75 -16.11 9.71
C GLY A 189 -18.92 -17.26 10.72
N GLY A 190 -19.69 -18.31 10.32
CA GLY A 190 -20.03 -19.45 11.16
C GLY A 190 -18.87 -20.25 11.76
N LEU A 191 -17.66 -20.13 11.22
CA LEU A 191 -16.44 -20.74 11.78
C LEU A 191 -16.06 -20.14 13.14
N HIS A 192 -16.32 -18.85 13.34
CA HIS A 192 -16.11 -18.18 14.64
C HIS A 192 -17.05 -18.74 15.71
N LEU A 193 -18.31 -18.98 15.35
CA LEU A 193 -19.30 -19.57 16.26
C LEU A 193 -18.98 -21.00 16.69
N LEU A 194 -18.18 -21.74 15.92
CA LEU A 194 -17.74 -23.09 16.21
C LEU A 194 -16.40 -23.16 16.98
N GLY A 195 -15.86 -22.01 17.42
CA GLY A 195 -14.60 -21.95 18.18
C GLY A 195 -13.33 -22.22 17.36
N PHE A 196 -13.42 -22.27 16.03
CA PHE A 196 -12.29 -22.44 15.12
C PHE A 196 -11.51 -21.14 14.88
N ASP A 197 -11.57 -20.19 15.80
CA ASP A 197 -10.76 -18.97 15.74
C ASP A 197 -9.31 -19.28 16.13
N THR A 198 -8.54 -19.78 15.17
CA THR A 198 -7.12 -20.03 15.38
C THR A 198 -6.28 -18.76 15.33
N GLY A 199 -6.89 -17.58 15.02
CA GLY A 199 -6.17 -16.31 14.85
C GLY A 199 -5.15 -16.31 13.69
N GLN A 200 -5.05 -17.43 12.97
CA GLN A 200 -4.11 -17.59 11.84
C GLN A 200 -4.87 -17.84 10.55
N ILE A 201 -4.83 -16.85 9.68
CA ILE A 201 -5.24 -17.01 8.29
C ILE A 201 -3.98 -17.09 7.45
N THR A 202 -3.68 -18.23 6.90
CA THR A 202 -2.66 -18.35 5.87
C THR A 202 -3.34 -18.55 4.52
N ALA A 203 -3.03 -17.68 3.55
CA ALA A 203 -3.38 -17.88 2.14
C ALA A 203 -2.45 -18.89 1.45
N ARG A 204 -1.49 -19.48 2.17
CA ARG A 204 -0.63 -20.52 1.64
C ARG A 204 -1.41 -21.82 1.54
N LYS A 205 -1.57 -22.35 0.32
CA LYS A 205 -1.95 -23.75 0.13
C LYS A 205 -0.92 -24.61 0.88
N THR A 206 -1.36 -25.31 1.91
CA THR A 206 -0.56 -26.42 2.47
C THR A 206 -0.58 -27.52 1.40
N VAL A 207 0.53 -27.66 0.69
CA VAL A 207 0.74 -28.82 -0.18
C VAL A 207 0.90 -30.00 0.78
N ARG A 208 -0.07 -30.91 0.75
CA ARG A 208 0.08 -32.24 1.34
C ARG A 208 0.85 -33.12 0.39
#